data_8d7c7ab93d1de1985ec83db3b64104ba
#
_entry.id   8d7c7ab93d1de1985ec83db3b64104ba
#
_cell.length_a   1.000
_cell.length_b   1.000
_cell.length_c   1.000
_cell.angle_alpha   90.00
_cell.angle_beta   90.00
_cell.angle_gamma   90.00
#
_symmetry.space_group_name_H-M   'P 1'
#
loop_
_entity.id
_entity.type
_entity.pdbx_description
1 polymer ?
#
loop_
_entity_poly.entity_id
_entity_poly.type
_entity_poly.pdbx_seq_one_letter_code
_entity_poly.pdbx_strand_id
1 'polypeptide(L)'
;MNNFNKNLPYSQPVAPKSEMSTYIVVAIIAFALGLGSGWLWTKKNVAPVDGTKNIQTTEDADKTSGQTTTGDLATSNSILVKDQTAGIEVAAEQVVLTNVAWVVVREDDGAGKPGKILGAQLFDAGISVGKVELLRGTEAGKTYYALIYTDNGDRAFDPKLDAPILDSVSQPVMAIFKVN
;
A
#
# COMPACT_ATOMS: atom_id res chain seq x y z
N MET A 1 19.53 69.14 7.77
CA MET A 1 20.27 68.01 8.40
C MET A 1 19.29 67.29 9.32
N ASN A 2 18.67 66.22 8.84
CA ASN A 2 17.68 65.47 9.62
C ASN A 2 18.29 64.11 9.99
N ASN A 3 18.67 63.95 11.25
CA ASN A 3 19.11 62.69 11.80
C ASN A 3 17.86 61.84 12.16
N PHE A 4 17.56 60.84 11.31
CA PHE A 4 16.62 59.79 11.64
C PHE A 4 17.31 58.75 12.54
N ASN A 5 16.92 58.75 13.81
CA ASN A 5 17.36 57.74 14.77
C ASN A 5 16.66 56.39 14.50
N LYS A 6 17.40 55.41 13.94
CA LYS A 6 16.96 54.07 13.67
C LYS A 6 17.34 53.14 14.82
N ASN A 7 16.61 53.19 15.91
CA ASN A 7 16.69 52.17 16.95
C ASN A 7 15.28 51.80 17.41
N LEU A 8 14.58 51.01 16.57
CA LEU A 8 13.40 50.27 17.00
C LEU A 8 13.87 48.87 17.46
N PRO A 9 13.57 48.44 18.71
CA PRO A 9 13.88 47.07 19.12
C PRO A 9 13.01 46.08 18.33
N TYR A 10 13.68 45.21 17.58
CA TYR A 10 13.06 44.08 16.89
C TYR A 10 12.60 43.07 17.94
N SER A 11 11.28 43.01 18.18
CA SER A 11 10.68 41.98 19.02
C SER A 11 10.70 40.65 18.28
N GLN A 12 11.47 39.69 18.77
CA GLN A 12 11.51 38.35 18.25
C GLN A 12 10.15 37.64 18.46
N PRO A 13 9.62 36.95 17.48
CA PRO A 13 8.41 36.12 17.68
C PRO A 13 8.73 34.99 18.67
N VAL A 14 7.94 34.91 19.74
CA VAL A 14 8.00 33.81 20.71
C VAL A 14 7.51 32.54 20.01
N ALA A 15 8.38 31.55 19.89
CA ALA A 15 8.03 30.23 19.32
C ALA A 15 6.94 29.58 20.22
N PRO A 16 5.89 28.98 19.61
CA PRO A 16 4.86 28.27 20.36
C PRO A 16 5.49 27.05 21.06
N LYS A 17 5.22 26.89 22.34
CA LYS A 17 5.60 25.71 23.12
C LYS A 17 4.92 24.49 22.48
N SER A 18 5.72 23.52 22.05
CA SER A 18 5.25 22.27 21.48
C SER A 18 4.51 21.44 22.55
N GLU A 19 3.19 21.37 22.42
CA GLU A 19 2.31 20.47 23.20
C GLU A 19 2.47 18.99 22.84
N MET A 20 3.47 18.67 21.99
CA MET A 20 3.67 17.36 21.39
C MET A 20 4.09 16.26 22.37
N SER A 21 4.61 16.65 23.56
CA SER A 21 5.11 15.69 24.55
C SER A 21 4.01 14.90 25.26
N THR A 22 2.84 15.50 25.47
CA THR A 22 1.73 14.86 26.20
C THR A 22 1.07 13.76 25.39
N TYR A 23 0.91 13.94 24.07
CA TYR A 23 0.29 12.95 23.20
C TYR A 23 1.17 11.72 22.98
N ILE A 24 2.50 11.88 22.96
CA ILE A 24 3.44 10.77 22.83
C ILE A 24 3.39 9.87 24.07
N VAL A 25 3.31 10.43 25.28
CA VAL A 25 3.21 9.65 26.51
C VAL A 25 1.90 8.88 26.60
N VAL A 26 0.78 9.48 26.20
CA VAL A 26 -0.53 8.82 26.18
C VAL A 26 -0.56 7.66 25.16
N ALA A 27 0.04 7.85 23.99
CA ALA A 27 0.12 6.81 22.96
C ALA A 27 0.94 5.60 23.41
N ILE A 28 2.06 5.81 24.12
CA ILE A 28 2.90 4.72 24.66
C ILE A 28 2.16 3.92 25.73
N ILE A 29 1.41 4.57 26.62
CA ILE A 29 0.63 3.90 27.66
C ILE A 29 -0.51 3.08 27.06
N ALA A 30 -1.22 3.60 26.05
CA ALA A 30 -2.30 2.90 25.36
C ALA A 30 -1.77 1.67 24.61
N PHE A 31 -0.59 1.76 24.00
CA PHE A 31 0.06 0.65 23.30
C PHE A 31 0.51 -0.46 24.24
N ALA A 32 1.07 -0.11 25.41
CA ALA A 32 1.50 -1.08 26.42
C ALA A 32 0.32 -1.86 27.03
N LEU A 33 -0.83 -1.21 27.23
CA LEU A 33 -2.05 -1.85 27.73
C LEU A 33 -2.75 -2.71 26.67
N GLY A 34 -2.62 -2.34 25.38
CA GLY A 34 -3.20 -3.10 24.25
C GLY A 34 -2.48 -4.42 23.97
N LEU A 35 -1.16 -4.47 24.06
CA LEU A 35 -0.37 -5.67 23.81
C LEU A 35 -0.47 -6.73 24.93
N GLY A 36 -0.71 -6.31 26.17
CA GLY A 36 -0.79 -7.23 27.32
C GLY A 36 -2.05 -8.09 27.35
N SER A 37 -3.16 -7.63 26.78
CA SER A 37 -4.44 -8.37 26.80
C SER A 37 -4.59 -9.40 25.69
N GLY A 38 -3.88 -9.25 24.57
CA GLY A 38 -3.94 -10.19 23.44
C GLY A 38 -3.19 -11.50 23.66
N TRP A 39 -2.14 -11.50 24.51
CA TRP A 39 -1.28 -12.68 24.68
C TRP A 39 -1.88 -13.75 25.61
N LEU A 40 -2.81 -13.37 26.48
CA LEU A 40 -3.48 -14.33 27.39
C LEU A 40 -4.62 -15.14 26.73
N TRP A 41 -5.12 -14.71 25.56
CA TRP A 41 -6.28 -15.40 24.93
C TRP A 41 -5.89 -16.51 23.96
N THR A 42 -4.63 -16.59 23.53
CA THR A 42 -4.15 -17.59 22.56
C THR A 42 -3.68 -18.92 23.17
N LYS A 43 -3.73 -19.10 24.51
CA LYS A 43 -3.27 -20.34 25.17
C LYS A 43 -4.33 -21.38 25.49
N LYS A 44 -5.56 -21.22 25.06
CA LYS A 44 -6.62 -22.23 25.31
C LYS A 44 -7.29 -22.60 23.99
N ASN A 45 -6.71 -23.47 23.21
CA ASN A 45 -7.37 -24.38 22.30
C ASN A 45 -6.36 -24.96 21.29
N VAL A 46 -5.49 -25.85 21.80
CA VAL A 46 -4.84 -26.83 20.93
C VAL A 46 -5.15 -28.18 21.53
N ALA A 47 -6.10 -28.89 20.94
CA ALA A 47 -6.33 -30.31 21.19
C ALA A 47 -5.44 -31.10 20.22
N PRO A 48 -4.79 -32.20 20.69
CA PRO A 48 -3.98 -33.04 19.82
C PRO A 48 -4.90 -33.95 18.98
N VAL A 49 -4.65 -33.95 17.66
CA VAL A 49 -5.23 -34.96 16.77
C VAL A 49 -4.14 -35.97 16.45
N ASP A 50 -4.38 -37.16 16.99
CA ASP A 50 -3.60 -38.38 16.72
C ASP A 50 -4.13 -39.07 15.45
N GLY A 51 -3.16 -39.51 14.64
CA GLY A 51 -3.13 -40.81 13.98
C GLY A 51 -4.00 -41.18 12.81
N THR A 52 -3.37 -41.21 11.66
CA THR A 52 -3.29 -42.36 10.70
C THR A 52 -4.59 -42.97 10.17
N LYS A 53 -4.78 -42.92 8.90
CA LYS A 53 -4.99 -43.98 7.89
C LYS A 53 -5.97 -43.60 6.77
N ASN A 54 -5.44 -43.73 5.62
CA ASN A 54 -5.79 -44.61 4.50
C ASN A 54 -6.50 -44.02 3.29
N ILE A 55 -5.85 -44.31 2.19
CA ILE A 55 -6.16 -44.12 0.77
C ILE A 55 -7.50 -44.79 0.43
N GLN A 56 -8.35 -44.12 -0.33
CA GLN A 56 -9.05 -44.73 -1.45
C GLN A 56 -9.57 -43.73 -2.44
N THR A 57 -9.14 -43.93 -3.69
CA THR A 57 -9.54 -43.30 -4.93
C THR A 57 -11.03 -43.54 -5.23
N THR A 58 -11.75 -42.48 -5.59
CA THR A 58 -12.76 -42.52 -6.65
C THR A 58 -12.97 -41.11 -7.20
N GLU A 59 -12.91 -41.01 -8.52
CA GLU A 59 -13.22 -39.83 -9.34
C GLU A 59 -14.70 -39.47 -9.19
N ASP A 60 -14.99 -38.19 -9.03
CA ASP A 60 -16.00 -37.51 -9.86
C ASP A 60 -15.90 -36.00 -9.70
N ALA A 61 -16.03 -35.32 -10.82
CA ALA A 61 -15.94 -33.88 -10.97
C ALA A 61 -17.15 -33.17 -10.34
N ASP A 62 -16.91 -32.13 -9.56
CA ASP A 62 -17.60 -30.86 -9.76
C ASP A 62 -16.91 -29.70 -9.02
N LYS A 63 -16.95 -28.55 -9.68
CA LYS A 63 -16.32 -27.28 -9.35
C LYS A 63 -16.77 -26.70 -8.03
N THR A 64 -15.83 -26.27 -7.20
CA THR A 64 -15.82 -24.89 -6.65
C THR A 64 -14.49 -24.69 -5.94
N SER A 65 -13.71 -23.82 -6.53
CA SER A 65 -12.39 -23.39 -6.11
C SER A 65 -12.49 -22.51 -4.85
N GLY A 66 -12.06 -23.05 -3.75
CA GLY A 66 -11.66 -22.31 -2.57
C GLY A 66 -10.26 -22.74 -2.18
N GLN A 67 -9.25 -22.35 -2.95
CA GLN A 67 -7.86 -22.68 -2.63
C GLN A 67 -7.26 -21.58 -1.78
N THR A 68 -7.27 -21.81 -0.46
CA THR A 68 -6.38 -21.16 0.48
C THR A 68 -4.98 -21.69 0.24
N THR A 69 -4.19 -21.04 -0.58
CA THR A 69 -2.76 -21.37 -0.75
C THR A 69 -1.96 -20.67 0.33
N THR A 70 -1.61 -21.45 1.34
CA THR A 70 -0.55 -21.15 2.30
C THR A 70 0.79 -21.27 1.57
N GLY A 71 1.52 -20.16 1.39
CA GLY A 71 2.96 -20.20 1.29
C GLY A 71 3.60 -20.49 -0.07
N ASP A 72 3.00 -20.10 -1.18
CA ASP A 72 3.77 -19.96 -2.43
C ASP A 72 4.45 -18.58 -2.43
N LEU A 73 5.79 -18.60 -2.40
CA LEU A 73 6.57 -17.40 -2.65
C LEU A 73 6.17 -16.88 -4.04
N ALA A 74 5.74 -15.66 -4.11
CA ALA A 74 5.34 -15.02 -5.36
C ALA A 74 6.45 -15.21 -6.40
N THR A 75 6.19 -16.00 -7.43
CA THR A 75 7.16 -16.26 -8.51
C THR A 75 7.12 -15.18 -9.57
N SER A 76 6.11 -14.30 -9.54
CA SER A 76 5.95 -13.17 -10.45
C SER A 76 5.19 -12.03 -9.79
N ASN A 77 5.47 -10.81 -10.25
CA ASN A 77 4.74 -9.63 -9.81
C ASN A 77 3.38 -9.55 -10.51
N SER A 78 2.34 -9.20 -9.76
CA SER A 78 1.00 -8.95 -10.33
C SER A 78 0.20 -7.97 -9.46
N ILE A 79 -0.78 -7.31 -10.07
CA ILE A 79 -1.67 -6.38 -9.38
C ILE A 79 -3.09 -6.53 -9.90
N LEU A 80 -4.05 -6.50 -8.99
CA LEU A 80 -5.48 -6.49 -9.26
C LEU A 80 -6.12 -5.26 -8.64
N VAL A 81 -6.68 -4.42 -9.50
CA VAL A 81 -7.51 -3.27 -9.12
C VAL A 81 -8.83 -3.40 -9.86
N LYS A 82 -9.94 -3.32 -9.16
CA LYS A 82 -11.27 -3.32 -9.76
C LYS A 82 -11.77 -1.91 -10.03
N ASP A 83 -12.80 -1.81 -10.87
CA ASP A 83 -13.55 -0.58 -11.06
C ASP A 83 -14.11 -0.12 -9.71
N GLN A 84 -14.01 1.16 -9.43
CA GLN A 84 -14.36 1.73 -8.12
C GLN A 84 -14.90 3.15 -8.24
N THR A 85 -15.49 3.67 -7.17
CA THR A 85 -15.99 5.05 -7.10
C THR A 85 -14.85 6.07 -7.13
N ALA A 86 -15.16 7.28 -7.65
CA ALA A 86 -14.24 8.40 -7.62
C ALA A 86 -13.83 8.76 -6.18
N GLY A 87 -12.54 9.06 -5.97
CA GLY A 87 -12.01 9.36 -4.64
C GLY A 87 -10.55 9.79 -4.67
N ILE A 88 -10.01 10.05 -3.49
CA ILE A 88 -8.60 10.40 -3.27
C ILE A 88 -7.73 9.19 -2.93
N GLU A 89 -8.29 8.00 -2.96
CA GLU A 89 -7.62 6.73 -2.74
C GLU A 89 -7.99 5.75 -3.85
N VAL A 90 -7.07 4.85 -4.19
CA VAL A 90 -7.31 3.71 -5.07
C VAL A 90 -7.04 2.43 -4.28
N ALA A 91 -8.07 1.59 -4.15
CA ALA A 91 -7.94 0.29 -3.50
C ALA A 91 -7.36 -0.74 -4.48
N ALA A 92 -6.27 -1.40 -4.07
CA ALA A 92 -5.73 -2.58 -4.73
C ALA A 92 -6.22 -3.82 -3.99
N GLU A 93 -7.00 -4.67 -4.68
CA GLU A 93 -7.56 -5.88 -4.07
C GLU A 93 -6.52 -6.98 -3.90
N GLN A 94 -5.52 -6.99 -4.74
CA GLN A 94 -4.38 -7.87 -4.60
C GLN A 94 -3.14 -7.22 -5.20
N VAL A 95 -2.04 -7.28 -4.46
CA VAL A 95 -0.70 -6.91 -4.91
C VAL A 95 0.20 -8.10 -4.57
N VAL A 96 0.82 -8.69 -5.59
CA VAL A 96 1.77 -9.80 -5.44
C VAL A 96 3.13 -9.31 -5.88
N LEU A 97 4.11 -9.33 -4.97
CA LEU A 97 5.45 -8.79 -5.20
C LEU A 97 6.53 -9.79 -4.84
N THR A 98 7.50 -9.95 -5.70
CA THR A 98 8.70 -10.76 -5.42
C THR A 98 9.70 -10.03 -4.52
N ASN A 99 9.71 -8.70 -4.57
CA ASN A 99 10.53 -7.80 -3.74
C ASN A 99 9.69 -6.60 -3.32
N VAL A 100 10.20 -5.79 -2.39
CA VAL A 100 9.63 -4.49 -2.06
C VAL A 100 9.51 -3.66 -3.34
N ALA A 101 8.35 -3.06 -3.57
CA ALA A 101 8.07 -2.33 -4.80
C ALA A 101 6.97 -1.28 -4.61
N TRP A 102 6.89 -0.34 -5.52
CA TRP A 102 5.88 0.70 -5.53
C TRP A 102 4.67 0.32 -6.38
N VAL A 103 3.48 0.56 -5.88
CA VAL A 103 2.25 0.63 -6.69
C VAL A 103 2.00 2.09 -7.02
N VAL A 104 1.99 2.39 -8.31
CA VAL A 104 1.89 3.77 -8.83
C VAL A 104 0.60 3.90 -9.63
N VAL A 105 -0.25 4.83 -9.24
CA VAL A 105 -1.50 5.15 -9.95
C VAL A 105 -1.25 6.29 -10.93
N ARG A 106 -1.71 6.11 -12.18
CA ARG A 106 -1.56 7.07 -13.27
C ARG A 106 -2.90 7.33 -13.95
N GLU A 107 -3.10 8.54 -14.42
CA GLU A 107 -4.23 8.87 -15.29
C GLU A 107 -4.00 8.39 -16.73
N ASP A 108 -5.06 8.35 -17.53
CA ASP A 108 -4.95 8.15 -18.97
C ASP A 108 -4.35 9.38 -19.64
N ASP A 109 -3.46 9.18 -20.61
CA ASP A 109 -2.82 10.24 -21.39
C ASP A 109 -3.72 10.80 -22.51
N GLY A 110 -4.92 10.24 -22.66
CA GLY A 110 -5.86 10.53 -23.73
C GLY A 110 -5.70 9.65 -24.97
N ALA A 111 -4.68 8.78 -25.00
CA ALA A 111 -4.41 7.81 -26.06
C ALA A 111 -4.50 6.35 -25.59
N GLY A 112 -5.07 6.11 -24.40
CA GLY A 112 -5.21 4.77 -23.82
C GLY A 112 -3.92 4.24 -23.20
N LYS A 113 -3.04 5.12 -22.71
CA LYS A 113 -1.77 4.77 -22.08
C LYS A 113 -1.60 5.48 -20.74
N PRO A 114 -0.75 4.93 -19.84
CA PRO A 114 -0.45 5.58 -18.57
C PRO A 114 0.17 6.97 -18.76
N GLY A 115 -0.55 8.00 -18.32
CA GLY A 115 -0.17 9.40 -18.35
C GLY A 115 0.54 9.88 -17.09
N LYS A 116 0.07 10.98 -16.48
CA LYS A 116 0.68 11.56 -15.27
C LYS A 116 0.46 10.70 -14.04
N ILE A 117 1.42 10.71 -13.13
CA ILE A 117 1.34 10.03 -11.84
C ILE A 117 0.41 10.81 -10.93
N LEU A 118 -0.50 10.11 -10.27
CA LEU A 118 -1.44 10.63 -9.28
C LEU A 118 -1.02 10.31 -7.85
N GLY A 119 -0.37 9.18 -7.64
CA GLY A 119 0.10 8.73 -6.32
C GLY A 119 0.97 7.50 -6.44
N ALA A 120 1.73 7.22 -5.38
CA ALA A 120 2.56 6.03 -5.24
C ALA A 120 2.53 5.53 -3.80
N GLN A 121 2.47 4.23 -3.60
CA GLN A 121 2.50 3.57 -2.29
C GLN A 121 3.48 2.40 -2.32
N LEU A 122 4.35 2.34 -1.33
CA LEU A 122 5.30 1.23 -1.16
C LEU A 122 4.59 0.02 -0.54
N PHE A 123 4.83 -1.15 -1.11
CA PHE A 123 4.36 -2.44 -0.61
C PHE A 123 5.54 -3.37 -0.35
N ASP A 124 5.47 -4.15 0.71
CA ASP A 124 6.46 -5.18 1.01
C ASP A 124 6.28 -6.40 0.09
N ALA A 125 7.33 -7.22 -0.03
CA ALA A 125 7.28 -8.47 -0.80
C ALA A 125 6.21 -9.43 -0.25
N GLY A 126 5.62 -10.24 -1.13
CA GLY A 126 4.56 -11.18 -0.80
C GLY A 126 3.22 -10.81 -1.39
N ILE A 127 2.15 -11.32 -0.79
CA ILE A 127 0.76 -11.05 -1.21
C ILE A 127 0.13 -10.12 -0.20
N SER A 128 -0.38 -9.00 -0.68
CA SER A 128 -1.01 -7.97 0.15
C SER A 128 -2.24 -7.36 -0.52
N VAL A 129 -3.01 -6.66 0.28
CA VAL A 129 -4.09 -5.74 -0.14
C VAL A 129 -3.76 -4.38 0.43
N GLY A 130 -4.20 -3.32 -0.22
CA GLY A 130 -3.92 -1.98 0.29
C GLY A 130 -4.52 -0.88 -0.54
N LYS A 131 -4.12 0.34 -0.24
CA LYS A 131 -4.60 1.54 -0.91
C LYS A 131 -3.42 2.41 -1.31
N VAL A 132 -3.60 3.13 -2.41
CA VAL A 132 -2.69 4.19 -2.87
C VAL A 132 -3.39 5.52 -2.65
N GLU A 133 -2.83 6.37 -1.81
CA GLU A 133 -3.28 7.75 -1.64
C GLU A 133 -2.86 8.59 -2.85
N LEU A 134 -3.76 9.46 -3.29
CA LEU A 134 -3.57 10.27 -4.48
C LEU A 134 -3.36 11.74 -4.13
N LEU A 135 -2.48 12.41 -4.86
CA LEU A 135 -2.26 13.86 -4.77
C LEU A 135 -3.46 14.68 -5.25
N ARG A 136 -4.28 14.07 -6.13
CA ARG A 136 -5.60 14.56 -6.53
C ARG A 136 -6.52 13.38 -6.80
N GLY A 137 -7.82 13.59 -6.59
CA GLY A 137 -8.82 12.54 -6.76
C GLY A 137 -8.97 12.06 -8.20
N THR A 138 -9.46 10.85 -8.33
CA THR A 138 -9.96 10.29 -9.59
C THR A 138 -11.32 10.91 -9.93
N GLU A 139 -11.69 10.88 -11.21
CA GLU A 139 -12.94 11.43 -11.73
C GLU A 139 -13.80 10.32 -12.33
N ALA A 140 -15.11 10.36 -12.06
CA ALA A 140 -16.06 9.41 -12.60
C ALA A 140 -16.05 9.40 -14.14
N GLY A 141 -16.23 8.22 -14.72
CA GLY A 141 -16.22 8.00 -16.16
C GLY A 141 -14.83 7.90 -16.80
N LYS A 142 -13.75 8.07 -16.03
CA LYS A 142 -12.38 8.00 -16.55
C LYS A 142 -11.71 6.66 -16.28
N THR A 143 -10.69 6.37 -17.10
CA THR A 143 -9.82 5.19 -16.97
C THR A 143 -8.51 5.58 -16.30
N TYR A 144 -7.99 4.68 -15.48
CA TYR A 144 -6.74 4.82 -14.74
C TYR A 144 -5.92 3.54 -14.82
N TYR A 145 -4.64 3.66 -14.47
CA TYR A 145 -3.67 2.58 -14.52
C TYR A 145 -2.98 2.48 -13.17
N ALA A 146 -2.88 1.26 -12.63
CA ALA A 146 -2.06 0.95 -11.48
C ALA A 146 -0.88 0.07 -11.94
N LEU A 147 0.34 0.57 -11.81
CA LEU A 147 1.56 -0.08 -12.28
C LEU A 147 2.45 -0.44 -11.10
N ILE A 148 3.27 -1.49 -11.26
CA ILE A 148 4.30 -1.84 -10.29
C ILE A 148 5.64 -1.24 -10.77
N TYR A 149 6.32 -0.52 -9.85
CA TYR A 149 7.65 0.07 -10.07
C TYR A 149 8.65 -0.54 -9.08
N THR A 150 9.89 -0.65 -9.50
CA THR A 150 10.98 -1.03 -8.60
C THR A 150 11.13 0.01 -7.48
N ASP A 151 11.67 -0.42 -6.33
CA ASP A 151 12.28 0.46 -5.35
C ASP A 151 13.80 0.32 -5.47
N ASN A 152 14.52 1.42 -5.62
CA ASN A 152 15.99 1.42 -5.71
C ASN A 152 16.68 1.09 -4.37
N GLY A 153 15.88 0.87 -3.31
CA GLY A 153 16.33 0.51 -1.96
C GLY A 153 16.31 1.68 -0.97
N ASP A 154 15.94 2.89 -1.41
CA ASP A 154 15.88 4.07 -0.56
C ASP A 154 14.49 4.31 0.07
N ARG A 155 13.47 3.54 -0.35
CA ARG A 155 12.08 3.62 0.08
C ARG A 155 11.44 5.01 -0.13
N ALA A 156 11.98 5.77 -1.11
CA ALA A 156 11.47 7.08 -1.52
C ALA A 156 11.16 7.05 -3.02
N PHE A 157 9.90 7.28 -3.40
CA PHE A 157 9.51 7.19 -4.80
C PHE A 157 10.09 8.33 -5.64
N ASP A 158 10.95 7.99 -6.61
CA ASP A 158 11.43 8.87 -7.66
C ASP A 158 11.22 8.23 -9.04
N PRO A 159 10.30 8.74 -9.87
CA PRO A 159 10.02 8.14 -11.19
C PRO A 159 11.18 8.20 -12.19
N LYS A 160 12.30 8.81 -11.85
CA LYS A 160 13.54 8.79 -12.64
C LYS A 160 14.47 7.66 -12.25
N LEU A 161 14.38 7.20 -11.00
CA LEU A 161 15.23 6.15 -10.43
C LEU A 161 14.46 4.83 -10.32
N ASP A 162 13.18 4.91 -9.99
CA ASP A 162 12.28 3.77 -9.90
C ASP A 162 11.63 3.53 -11.27
N ALA A 163 11.82 2.36 -11.83
CA ALA A 163 11.34 2.02 -13.17
C ALA A 163 10.12 1.08 -13.11
N PRO A 164 9.21 1.11 -14.09
CA PRO A 164 8.16 0.11 -14.20
C PRO A 164 8.76 -1.30 -14.31
N ILE A 165 8.21 -2.23 -13.53
CA ILE A 165 8.56 -3.65 -13.63
C ILE A 165 7.90 -4.19 -14.89
N LEU A 166 8.67 -4.90 -15.71
CA LEU A 166 8.20 -5.53 -16.93
C LEU A 166 7.93 -7.01 -16.69
N ASP A 167 6.93 -7.52 -17.40
CA ASP A 167 6.63 -8.95 -17.47
C ASP A 167 7.55 -9.71 -18.45
N SER A 168 7.31 -10.99 -18.65
CA SER A 168 8.11 -11.87 -19.54
C SER A 168 8.06 -11.49 -21.02
N VAL A 169 7.08 -10.64 -21.43
CA VAL A 169 6.93 -10.13 -22.79
C VAL A 169 7.30 -8.66 -22.92
N SER A 170 8.03 -8.14 -21.92
CA SER A 170 8.53 -6.76 -21.85
C SER A 170 7.42 -5.69 -21.81
N GLN A 171 6.27 -6.04 -21.24
CA GLN A 171 5.20 -5.09 -20.96
C GLN A 171 5.19 -4.71 -19.49
N PRO A 172 4.83 -3.47 -19.14
CA PRO A 172 4.68 -3.08 -17.74
C PRO A 172 3.63 -3.93 -17.02
N VAL A 173 3.97 -4.44 -15.83
CA VAL A 173 3.00 -5.11 -14.96
C VAL A 173 2.03 -4.07 -14.45
N MET A 174 0.76 -4.16 -14.90
CA MET A 174 -0.26 -3.16 -14.56
C MET A 174 -1.67 -3.73 -14.54
N ALA A 175 -2.56 -3.05 -13.81
CA ALA A 175 -4.00 -3.17 -13.90
C ALA A 175 -4.60 -1.91 -14.51
N ILE A 176 -5.64 -2.07 -15.34
CA ILE A 176 -6.45 -0.99 -15.90
C ILE A 176 -7.80 -1.04 -15.22
N PHE A 177 -8.30 0.10 -14.74
CA PHE A 177 -9.58 0.16 -14.05
C PHE A 177 -10.34 1.45 -14.43
N LYS A 178 -11.66 1.39 -14.30
CA LYS A 178 -12.56 2.52 -14.52
C LYS A 178 -13.06 3.05 -13.20
N VAL A 179 -13.37 4.33 -13.19
CA VAL A 179 -13.95 5.02 -12.05
C VAL A 179 -15.40 5.39 -12.38
N ASN A 180 -16.32 4.99 -11.49
CA ASN A 180 -17.77 5.17 -11.62
C ASN A 180 -18.26 6.40 -10.83
#